data_b9a464af370766102ceea72c1c7b7cbf
#
_entry.id   b9a464af370766102ceea72c1c7b7cbf
#
_cell.length_a   1.000
_cell.length_b   1.000
_cell.length_c   1.000
_cell.angle_alpha   90.00
_cell.angle_beta   90.00
_cell.angle_gamma   90.00
#
_symmetry.space_group_name_H-M   'P 1'
#
loop_
_entity.id
_entity.type
_entity.pdbx_description
1 polymer ?
#
loop_
_entity_poly.entity_id
_entity_poly.type
_entity_poly.pdbx_seq_one_letter_code
_entity_poly.pdbx_strand_id
1 'polypeptide(L)'
;MGLIAIGSLLVLGGFYVVLALVWWILQIIANWCIFTKAGEAGWKSIIPVYGDYVSYRIAWRTSYFWIALILSFATSFIMHLAGSDGGNFFTGSMVSLLRIASLVISVMYSVKLSRAFGHGIGFAIGLIFLQPIFMLILGFSGDRYYGADR
;
A
#
# COMPACT_ATOMS: atom_id res chain seq x y z
N MET A 1 -27.60 24.19 -22.72
CA MET A 1 -27.23 23.66 -21.38
C MET A 1 -26.30 22.42 -21.42
N GLY A 2 -26.47 21.48 -22.37
CA GLY A 2 -25.64 20.26 -22.43
C GLY A 2 -24.11 20.51 -22.67
N LEU A 3 -23.75 21.43 -23.56
CA LEU A 3 -22.35 21.74 -23.88
C LEU A 3 -21.56 22.33 -22.69
N ILE A 4 -22.21 23.17 -21.86
CA ILE A 4 -21.60 23.76 -20.68
C ILE A 4 -21.37 22.67 -19.61
N ALA A 5 -22.32 21.75 -19.44
CA ALA A 5 -22.18 20.63 -18.51
C ALA A 5 -21.08 19.65 -18.92
N ILE A 6 -20.92 19.38 -20.22
CA ILE A 6 -19.84 18.53 -20.73
C ILE A 6 -18.49 19.24 -20.53
N GLY A 7 -18.41 20.55 -20.84
CA GLY A 7 -17.18 21.33 -20.62
C GLY A 7 -16.75 21.35 -19.16
N SER A 8 -17.67 21.56 -18.22
CA SER A 8 -17.36 21.54 -16.79
C SER A 8 -16.92 20.16 -16.30
N LEU A 9 -17.52 19.09 -16.79
CA LEU A 9 -17.10 17.70 -16.48
C LEU A 9 -15.70 17.39 -16.98
N LEU A 10 -15.34 17.85 -18.18
CA LEU A 10 -13.98 17.66 -18.73
C LEU A 10 -12.92 18.45 -17.94
N VAL A 11 -13.24 19.68 -17.54
CA VAL A 11 -12.32 20.49 -16.73
C VAL A 11 -12.13 19.90 -15.34
N LEU A 12 -13.20 19.47 -14.67
CA LEU A 12 -13.14 18.81 -13.38
C LEU A 12 -12.40 17.47 -13.48
N GLY A 13 -12.71 16.66 -14.50
CA GLY A 13 -12.02 15.40 -14.76
C GLY A 13 -10.51 15.60 -14.99
N GLY A 14 -10.13 16.58 -15.80
CA GLY A 14 -8.72 16.94 -16.04
C GLY A 14 -8.02 17.36 -14.75
N PHE A 15 -8.66 18.17 -13.92
CA PHE A 15 -8.12 18.61 -12.64
C PHE A 15 -7.88 17.41 -11.69
N TYR A 16 -8.85 16.49 -11.59
CA TYR A 16 -8.67 15.27 -10.78
C TYR A 16 -7.53 14.39 -11.27
N VAL A 17 -7.36 14.24 -12.58
CA VAL A 17 -6.24 13.47 -13.15
C VAL A 17 -4.89 14.10 -12.78
N VAL A 18 -4.77 15.42 -12.87
CA VAL A 18 -3.53 16.13 -12.46
C VAL A 18 -3.25 15.92 -10.98
N LEU A 19 -4.25 16.07 -10.11
CA LEU A 19 -4.09 15.84 -8.67
C LEU A 19 -3.69 14.39 -8.37
N ALA A 20 -4.28 13.43 -9.03
CA ALA A 20 -3.94 12.02 -8.87
C ALA A 20 -2.50 11.72 -9.31
N LEU A 21 -2.04 12.30 -10.42
CA LEU A 21 -0.66 12.18 -10.89
C LEU A 21 0.33 12.78 -9.88
N VAL A 22 0.07 14.01 -9.40
CA VAL A 22 0.90 14.66 -8.38
C VAL A 22 0.96 13.80 -7.13
N TRP A 23 -0.18 13.29 -6.66
CA TRP A 23 -0.25 12.40 -5.50
C TRP A 23 0.56 11.12 -5.69
N TRP A 24 0.45 10.50 -6.87
CA TRP A 24 1.18 9.28 -7.21
C TRP A 24 2.70 9.52 -7.24
N ILE A 25 3.14 10.64 -7.83
CA ILE A 25 4.56 11.03 -7.84
C ILE A 25 5.08 11.25 -6.43
N LEU A 26 4.31 11.93 -5.57
CA LEU A 26 4.68 12.15 -4.16
C LEU A 26 4.86 10.81 -3.41
N GLN A 27 4.01 9.81 -3.67
CA GLN A 27 4.15 8.48 -3.08
C GLN A 27 5.42 7.77 -3.55
N ILE A 28 5.79 7.89 -4.83
CA ILE A 28 7.04 7.33 -5.34
C ILE A 28 8.25 8.00 -4.66
N ILE A 29 8.24 9.31 -4.55
CA ILE A 29 9.33 10.07 -3.90
C ILE A 29 9.45 9.68 -2.43
N ALA A 30 8.33 9.57 -1.71
CA ALA A 30 8.33 9.13 -0.31
C ALA A 30 8.95 7.73 -0.14
N ASN A 31 8.52 6.77 -0.97
CA ASN A 31 9.08 5.42 -0.96
C ASN A 31 10.56 5.42 -1.35
N TRP A 32 10.97 6.24 -2.31
CA TRP A 32 12.39 6.42 -2.66
C TRP A 32 13.21 6.86 -1.45
N CYS A 33 12.73 7.89 -0.72
CA CYS A 33 13.38 8.38 0.48
C CYS A 33 13.44 7.31 1.59
N ILE A 34 12.36 6.55 1.81
CA ILE A 34 12.31 5.46 2.77
C ILE A 34 13.34 4.39 2.42
N PHE A 35 13.45 4.00 1.14
CA PHE A 35 14.39 2.97 0.69
C PHE A 35 15.84 3.44 0.85
N THR A 36 16.14 4.68 0.48
CA THR A 36 17.49 5.24 0.66
C THR A 36 17.88 5.34 2.14
N LYS A 37 16.94 5.71 3.03
CA LYS A 37 17.19 5.67 4.49
C LYS A 37 17.51 4.27 5.01
N ALA A 38 16.88 3.25 4.42
CA ALA A 38 17.13 1.85 4.77
C ALA A 38 18.36 1.24 4.09
N GLY A 39 19.14 2.03 3.34
CA GLY A 39 20.31 1.56 2.60
C GLY A 39 20.00 0.79 1.32
N GLU A 40 18.76 0.86 0.85
CA GLU A 40 18.33 0.26 -0.41
C GLU A 40 18.32 1.30 -1.54
N ALA A 41 18.51 0.86 -2.78
CA ALA A 41 18.48 1.76 -3.93
C ALA A 41 17.07 2.30 -4.16
N GLY A 42 16.90 3.63 -4.13
CA GLY A 42 15.60 4.31 -4.21
C GLY A 42 14.79 3.99 -5.48
N TRP A 43 15.46 3.78 -6.63
CA TRP A 43 14.79 3.43 -7.89
C TRP A 43 13.93 2.17 -7.82
N LYS A 44 14.17 1.28 -6.85
CA LYS A 44 13.37 0.07 -6.60
C LYS A 44 11.92 0.40 -6.24
N SER A 45 11.66 1.61 -5.74
CA SER A 45 10.30 2.08 -5.41
C SER A 45 9.43 2.34 -6.65
N ILE A 46 10.05 2.53 -7.82
CA ILE A 46 9.35 2.81 -9.09
C ILE A 46 8.73 1.53 -9.66
N ILE A 47 9.35 0.37 -9.38
CA ILE A 47 8.89 -0.91 -9.92
C ILE A 47 7.81 -1.47 -9.00
N PRO A 48 6.54 -1.58 -9.46
CA PRO A 48 5.48 -2.23 -8.69
C PRO A 48 5.90 -3.66 -8.31
N VAL A 49 5.31 -4.25 -7.32
CA VAL A 49 5.65 -5.61 -6.82
C VAL A 49 7.06 -5.71 -6.24
N TYR A 50 8.09 -5.22 -6.96
CA TYR A 50 9.45 -5.23 -6.44
C TYR A 50 9.65 -4.20 -5.33
N GLY A 51 9.01 -3.03 -5.45
CA GLY A 51 8.95 -2.04 -4.39
C GLY A 51 8.28 -2.60 -3.13
N ASP A 52 7.17 -3.33 -3.28
CA ASP A 52 6.51 -3.99 -2.15
C ASP A 52 7.41 -5.07 -1.53
N TYR A 53 8.09 -5.88 -2.34
CA TYR A 53 9.05 -6.86 -1.85
C TYR A 53 10.15 -6.22 -0.99
N VAL A 54 10.72 -5.10 -1.46
CA VAL A 54 11.75 -4.35 -0.72
C VAL A 54 11.16 -3.72 0.55
N SER A 55 9.93 -3.21 0.51
CA SER A 55 9.23 -2.65 1.66
C SER A 55 9.05 -3.67 2.78
N TYR A 56 8.64 -4.91 2.44
CA TYR A 56 8.58 -5.99 3.42
C TYR A 56 9.96 -6.38 3.96
N ARG A 57 10.99 -6.35 3.12
CA ARG A 57 12.37 -6.62 3.55
C ARG A 57 12.89 -5.58 4.54
N ILE A 58 12.55 -4.31 4.34
CA ILE A 58 12.90 -3.19 5.23
C ILE A 58 12.14 -3.27 6.54
N ALA A 59 10.84 -3.55 6.50
CA ALA A 59 9.98 -3.54 7.69
C ALA A 59 10.10 -4.83 8.51
N TRP A 60 10.18 -5.98 7.85
CA TRP A 60 10.03 -7.27 8.51
C TRP A 60 10.85 -8.37 7.80
N ARG A 61 10.16 -9.38 7.20
CA ARG A 61 10.74 -10.50 6.47
C ARG A 61 10.12 -10.64 5.09
N THR A 62 10.94 -10.97 4.11
CA THR A 62 10.48 -11.21 2.72
C THR A 62 9.50 -12.36 2.57
N SER A 63 9.52 -13.34 3.50
CA SER A 63 8.54 -14.44 3.49
C SER A 63 7.10 -13.96 3.56
N TYR A 64 6.82 -12.90 4.31
CA TYR A 64 5.46 -12.36 4.45
C TYR A 64 4.98 -11.62 3.21
N PHE A 65 5.90 -11.08 2.41
CA PHE A 65 5.57 -10.57 1.08
C PHE A 65 4.96 -11.66 0.19
N TRP A 66 5.59 -12.83 0.14
CA TRP A 66 5.08 -13.95 -0.67
C TRP A 66 3.72 -14.43 -0.18
N ILE A 67 3.52 -14.50 1.14
CA ILE A 67 2.23 -14.85 1.73
C ILE A 67 1.16 -13.82 1.34
N ALA A 68 1.44 -12.51 1.48
CA ALA A 68 0.53 -11.45 1.11
C ALA A 68 0.19 -11.48 -0.39
N LEU A 69 1.18 -11.73 -1.24
CA LEU A 69 1.01 -11.85 -2.68
C LEU A 69 0.12 -13.05 -3.05
N ILE A 70 0.37 -14.22 -2.47
CA ILE A 70 -0.45 -15.43 -2.67
C ILE A 70 -1.89 -15.19 -2.22
N LEU A 71 -2.09 -14.57 -1.04
CA LEU A 71 -3.43 -14.24 -0.54
C LEU A 71 -4.17 -13.28 -1.47
N SER A 72 -3.49 -12.29 -2.02
CA SER A 72 -4.06 -11.33 -2.98
C SER A 72 -4.46 -12.02 -4.29
N PHE A 73 -3.60 -12.87 -4.82
CA PHE A 73 -3.91 -13.66 -6.02
C PHE A 73 -5.06 -14.63 -5.78
N ALA A 74 -5.06 -15.37 -4.67
CA ALA A 74 -6.13 -16.30 -4.32
C ALA A 74 -7.47 -15.58 -4.19
N THR A 75 -7.49 -14.42 -3.52
CA THR A 75 -8.71 -13.61 -3.38
C THR A 75 -9.22 -13.13 -4.73
N SER A 76 -8.34 -12.60 -5.59
CA SER A 76 -8.70 -12.13 -6.93
C SER A 76 -9.18 -13.27 -7.82
N PHE A 77 -8.54 -14.43 -7.76
CA PHE A 77 -8.88 -15.60 -8.54
C PHE A 77 -10.28 -16.15 -8.15
N ILE A 78 -10.55 -16.28 -6.84
CA ILE A 78 -11.85 -16.73 -6.35
C ILE A 78 -12.95 -15.74 -6.74
N MET A 79 -12.69 -14.43 -6.62
CA MET A 79 -13.66 -13.41 -7.03
C MET A 79 -13.93 -13.45 -8.54
N HIS A 80 -12.91 -13.73 -9.35
CA HIS A 80 -13.07 -13.88 -10.79
C HIS A 80 -13.89 -15.13 -11.16
N LEU A 81 -13.69 -16.25 -10.47
CA LEU A 81 -14.45 -17.49 -10.66
C LEU A 81 -15.91 -17.36 -10.16
N ALA A 82 -16.14 -16.57 -9.12
CA ALA A 82 -17.47 -16.36 -8.55
C ALA A 82 -18.41 -15.56 -9.49
N GLY A 83 -17.85 -14.86 -10.48
CA GLY A 83 -18.61 -14.05 -11.45
C GLY A 83 -19.29 -12.83 -10.82
N SER A 84 -20.11 -12.13 -11.64
CA SER A 84 -20.86 -10.94 -11.22
C SER A 84 -22.00 -11.23 -10.24
N ASP A 85 -22.43 -12.46 -10.12
CA ASP A 85 -23.58 -12.88 -9.29
C ASP A 85 -23.25 -13.05 -7.80
N GLY A 86 -22.04 -12.61 -7.38
CA GLY A 86 -21.63 -12.55 -5.97
C GLY A 86 -21.23 -13.89 -5.36
N GLY A 87 -21.28 -14.99 -6.11
CA GLY A 87 -20.90 -16.32 -5.64
C GLY A 87 -21.85 -16.90 -4.58
N ASN A 88 -21.66 -18.17 -4.26
CA ASN A 88 -22.40 -18.87 -3.21
C ASN A 88 -21.91 -18.44 -1.81
N PHE A 89 -22.70 -18.69 -0.77
CA PHE A 89 -22.33 -18.46 0.63
C PHE A 89 -20.93 -18.98 0.97
N PHE A 90 -20.54 -20.11 0.40
CA PHE A 90 -19.23 -20.72 0.62
C PHE A 90 -18.08 -19.88 0.04
N THR A 91 -18.22 -19.37 -1.19
CA THR A 91 -17.21 -18.51 -1.83
C THR A 91 -17.10 -17.17 -1.09
N GLY A 92 -18.21 -16.59 -0.64
CA GLY A 92 -18.23 -15.39 0.18
C GLY A 92 -17.49 -15.57 1.52
N SER A 93 -17.72 -16.68 2.20
CA SER A 93 -17.04 -17.01 3.45
C SER A 93 -15.53 -17.19 3.25
N MET A 94 -15.13 -17.89 2.19
CA MET A 94 -13.72 -18.11 1.85
C MET A 94 -12.99 -16.79 1.53
N VAL A 95 -13.60 -15.92 0.74
CA VAL A 95 -13.06 -14.58 0.43
C VAL A 95 -12.93 -13.74 1.69
N SER A 96 -13.91 -13.81 2.60
CA SER A 96 -13.87 -13.08 3.87
C SER A 96 -12.71 -13.53 4.75
N LEU A 97 -12.45 -14.83 4.85
CA LEU A 97 -11.31 -15.37 5.59
C LEU A 97 -9.97 -14.92 5.00
N LEU A 98 -9.83 -14.94 3.67
CA LEU A 98 -8.61 -14.48 3.00
C LEU A 98 -8.38 -12.97 3.21
N ARG A 99 -9.44 -12.17 3.19
CA ARG A 99 -9.37 -10.73 3.48
C ARG A 99 -8.95 -10.45 4.91
N ILE A 100 -9.49 -11.20 5.89
CA ILE A 100 -9.07 -11.08 7.30
C ILE A 100 -7.59 -11.43 7.45
N ALA A 101 -7.12 -12.51 6.83
CA ALA A 101 -5.71 -12.88 6.85
C ALA A 101 -4.81 -11.79 6.24
N SER A 102 -5.21 -11.22 5.10
CA SER A 102 -4.50 -10.10 4.45
C SER A 102 -4.48 -8.85 5.34
N LEU A 103 -5.58 -8.55 6.03
CA LEU A 103 -5.68 -7.44 6.96
C LEU A 103 -4.72 -7.61 8.13
N VAL A 104 -4.65 -8.80 8.72
CA VAL A 104 -3.71 -9.10 9.82
C VAL A 104 -2.26 -8.87 9.37
N ILE A 105 -1.88 -9.34 8.18
CA ILE A 105 -0.54 -9.14 7.64
C ILE A 105 -0.26 -7.64 7.42
N SER A 106 -1.22 -6.89 6.89
CA SER A 106 -1.10 -5.43 6.68
C SER A 106 -0.91 -4.67 7.98
N VAL A 107 -1.67 -5.03 9.03
CA VAL A 107 -1.52 -4.44 10.37
C VAL A 107 -0.14 -4.76 10.94
N MET A 108 0.30 -6.02 10.87
CA MET A 108 1.62 -6.42 11.36
C MET A 108 2.74 -5.70 10.58
N TYR A 109 2.62 -5.60 9.26
CA TYR A 109 3.56 -4.85 8.43
C TYR A 109 3.66 -3.38 8.88
N SER A 110 2.53 -2.70 9.11
CA SER A 110 2.49 -1.30 9.56
C SER A 110 3.16 -1.11 10.92
N VAL A 111 2.92 -2.04 11.87
CA VAL A 111 3.57 -2.03 13.18
C VAL A 111 5.07 -2.24 13.06
N LYS A 112 5.50 -3.20 12.24
CA LYS A 112 6.92 -3.52 12.02
C LYS A 112 7.64 -2.38 11.31
N LEU A 113 7.01 -1.77 10.30
CA LEU A 113 7.54 -0.60 9.61
C LEU A 113 7.73 0.58 10.58
N SER A 114 6.72 0.87 11.41
CA SER A 114 6.80 1.92 12.42
C SER A 114 8.00 1.72 13.35
N ARG A 115 8.18 0.49 13.86
CA ARG A 115 9.29 0.15 14.76
C ARG A 115 10.64 0.20 14.06
N ALA A 116 10.73 -0.20 12.79
CA ALA A 116 11.96 -0.16 12.01
C ALA A 116 12.54 1.27 11.89
N PHE A 117 11.70 2.27 12.02
CA PHE A 117 12.07 3.70 12.03
C PHE A 117 12.01 4.33 13.43
N GLY A 118 11.91 3.52 14.50
CA GLY A 118 11.94 3.99 15.87
C GLY A 118 10.67 4.66 16.37
N HIS A 119 9.56 4.52 15.63
CA HIS A 119 8.26 5.05 16.01
C HIS A 119 7.44 4.06 16.86
N GLY A 120 6.57 4.61 17.70
CA GLY A 120 5.68 3.84 18.55
C GLY A 120 4.39 3.36 17.86
N ILE A 121 3.53 2.73 18.67
CA ILE A 121 2.23 2.17 18.21
C ILE A 121 1.31 3.26 17.65
N GLY A 122 1.36 4.50 18.15
CA GLY A 122 0.56 5.62 17.63
C GLY A 122 0.84 5.90 16.15
N PHE A 123 2.10 5.87 15.74
CA PHE A 123 2.48 6.02 14.34
C PHE A 123 2.03 4.81 13.50
N ALA A 124 2.11 3.60 14.06
CA ALA A 124 1.61 2.39 13.41
C ALA A 124 0.10 2.46 13.14
N ILE A 125 -0.70 2.98 14.07
CA ILE A 125 -2.14 3.22 13.88
C ILE A 125 -2.36 4.19 12.71
N GLY A 126 -1.58 5.27 12.65
CA GLY A 126 -1.62 6.20 11.53
C GLY A 126 -1.29 5.54 10.18
N LEU A 127 -0.30 4.64 10.15
CA LEU A 127 0.04 3.85 8.96
C LEU A 127 -1.09 2.89 8.55
N ILE A 128 -1.89 2.37 9.49
CA ILE A 128 -3.01 1.48 9.18
C ILE A 128 -4.17 2.26 8.53
N PHE A 129 -4.54 3.42 9.08
CA PHE A 129 -5.70 4.19 8.63
C PHE A 129 -5.38 5.18 7.51
N LEU A 130 -4.20 5.78 7.55
CA LEU A 130 -3.75 6.86 6.67
C LEU A 130 -2.40 6.52 6.04
N GLN A 131 -2.24 5.28 5.59
CA GLN A 131 -0.98 4.75 5.06
C GLN A 131 -0.25 5.73 4.11
N PRO A 132 -0.91 6.29 3.06
CA PRO A 132 -0.19 7.15 2.12
C PRO A 132 0.32 8.44 2.77
N ILE A 133 -0.39 9.01 3.73
CA ILE A 133 0.01 10.23 4.42
C ILE A 133 1.20 9.94 5.36
N PHE A 134 1.12 8.86 6.13
CA PHE A 134 2.19 8.48 7.05
C PHE A 134 3.45 7.99 6.32
N MET A 135 3.31 7.43 5.13
CA MET A 135 4.46 7.12 4.24
C MET A 135 5.15 8.40 3.75
N LEU A 136 4.38 9.46 3.44
CA LEU A 136 4.95 10.79 3.12
C LEU A 136 5.70 11.37 4.34
N ILE A 137 5.08 11.33 5.52
CA ILE A 137 5.72 11.79 6.75
C ILE A 137 7.03 11.03 6.98
N LEU A 138 7.01 9.70 6.91
CA LEU A 138 8.18 8.84 7.09
C LEU A 138 9.26 9.10 6.04
N GLY A 139 8.87 9.31 4.79
CA GLY A 139 9.79 9.62 3.69
C GLY A 139 10.52 10.94 3.89
N PHE A 140 9.80 11.99 4.25
CA PHE A 140 10.33 13.36 4.35
C PHE A 140 10.82 13.73 5.76
N SER A 141 10.52 12.94 6.81
CA SER A 141 11.05 13.15 8.16
C SER A 141 12.56 12.94 8.20
N GLY A 142 13.20 13.43 9.25
CA GLY A 142 14.62 13.17 9.54
C GLY A 142 14.90 11.82 10.22
N ASP A 143 13.95 10.91 10.23
CA ASP A 143 14.00 9.64 10.96
C ASP A 143 15.12 8.74 10.45
N ARG A 144 15.78 8.06 11.40
CA ARG A 144 16.80 7.07 11.11
C ARG A 144 16.18 5.68 11.03
N TYR A 145 16.70 4.89 10.12
CA TYR A 145 16.35 3.48 10.05
C TYR A 145 17.18 2.68 11.06
N TYR A 146 16.51 1.94 11.94
CA TYR A 146 17.13 1.11 12.99
C TYR A 146 17.28 -0.36 12.59
N GLY A 147 16.68 -0.77 11.51
CA GLY A 147 16.71 -2.14 11.02
C GLY A 147 15.34 -2.82 11.03
N ALA A 148 15.24 -3.91 10.26
CA ALA A 148 14.00 -4.70 10.21
C ALA A 148 13.70 -5.31 11.60
N ASP A 149 12.48 -5.17 12.07
CA ASP A 149 11.99 -5.77 13.32
C ASP A 149 11.66 -7.27 13.05
N ARG A 150 12.67 -8.13 13.22
CA ARG A 150 12.62 -9.58 12.94
C ARG A 150 12.03 -10.38 14.09
#